data_4a85dd6bb5b74ae438cc1f887153070a
#
_entry.id   4a85dd6bb5b74ae438cc1f887153070a
#
_cell.length_a   1.000
_cell.length_b   1.000
_cell.length_c   1.000
_cell.angle_alpha   90.00
_cell.angle_beta   90.00
_cell.angle_gamma   90.00
#
_symmetry.space_group_name_H-M   'P 1'
#
loop_
_entity.id
_entity.type
_entity.pdbx_description
1 polymer ?
#
loop_
_entity_poly.entity_id
_entity_poly.type
_entity_poly.pdbx_seq_one_letter_code
_entity_poly.pdbx_strand_id
1 'polypeptide(L)'
;MSNQYEVLGKAPGAEELKKLSPNNNHITIKKMSAGYGKMEILHNLDLFVSKAQSLCLIGPNGAGKSTILHSIYGFTNIFSGNIEINGKDITKLTPAEKLKSVGIAYILQDNSVFPDMTVEENLLMGGFIKDKTEESYEEAEKIFQKYERLRNRRNQPAKVLSGGERRLLEISRALVMKPSVLLVDEPSIGLEPRYIDMVFDILRDLQKNEKKTIIMVEQNAKKGLEFADIGYVLVSGQTAIAGKGDDLLRNPDVGRLFLGG
;
A
#
# COMPACT_ATOMS: atom_id res chain seq x y z
N MET A 1 -16.96 -28.53 1.75
CA MET A 1 -17.15 -27.26 2.48
C MET A 1 -17.83 -26.31 1.50
N SER A 2 -19.06 -25.85 1.79
CA SER A 2 -19.72 -24.83 0.97
C SER A 2 -18.83 -23.60 1.00
N ASN A 3 -18.50 -23.08 -0.18
CA ASN A 3 -17.62 -21.92 -0.30
C ASN A 3 -18.40 -20.70 0.22
N GLN A 4 -18.16 -20.30 1.46
CA GLN A 4 -18.85 -19.17 2.11
C GLN A 4 -18.78 -17.86 1.32
N TYR A 5 -17.89 -17.79 0.32
CA TYR A 5 -17.69 -16.63 -0.55
C TYR A 5 -18.51 -16.66 -1.85
N GLU A 6 -19.27 -17.76 -2.12
CA GLU A 6 -20.16 -17.82 -3.29
C GLU A 6 -21.25 -16.73 -3.26
N VAL A 7 -21.60 -16.25 -2.07
CA VAL A 7 -22.55 -15.14 -1.88
C VAL A 7 -22.09 -13.82 -2.48
N LEU A 8 -20.79 -13.63 -2.71
CA LEU A 8 -20.24 -12.41 -3.31
C LEU A 8 -20.59 -12.29 -4.82
N GLY A 9 -21.21 -13.33 -5.40
CA GLY A 9 -21.63 -13.33 -6.78
C GLY A 9 -20.50 -13.60 -7.78
N LYS A 10 -20.70 -13.17 -9.02
CA LYS A 10 -19.73 -13.35 -10.09
C LYS A 10 -18.59 -12.34 -9.96
N ALA A 11 -17.34 -12.81 -10.06
CA ALA A 11 -16.16 -11.97 -10.07
C ALA A 11 -16.25 -10.88 -11.18
N PRO A 12 -15.89 -9.62 -10.87
CA PRO A 12 -15.96 -8.52 -11.84
C PRO A 12 -14.95 -8.73 -12.97
N GLY A 13 -15.38 -8.41 -14.19
CA GLY A 13 -14.49 -8.42 -15.36
C GLY A 13 -13.59 -7.18 -15.43
N ALA A 14 -12.53 -7.26 -16.24
CA ALA A 14 -11.56 -6.16 -16.38
C ALA A 14 -12.20 -4.81 -16.74
N GLU A 15 -13.22 -4.80 -17.61
CA GLU A 15 -13.94 -3.57 -18.01
C GLU A 15 -14.75 -2.96 -16.84
N GLU A 16 -15.29 -3.79 -15.93
CA GLU A 16 -15.99 -3.32 -14.73
C GLU A 16 -15.00 -2.71 -13.74
N LEU A 17 -13.87 -3.40 -13.51
CA LEU A 17 -12.79 -2.90 -12.66
C LEU A 17 -12.22 -1.56 -13.18
N LYS A 18 -12.06 -1.42 -14.49
CA LYS A 18 -11.56 -0.21 -15.12
C LYS A 18 -12.50 0.99 -14.91
N LYS A 19 -13.81 0.79 -14.84
CA LYS A 19 -14.78 1.85 -14.54
C LYS A 19 -14.60 2.47 -13.16
N LEU A 20 -14.02 1.75 -12.19
CA LEU A 20 -13.69 2.25 -10.86
C LEU A 20 -12.50 3.24 -10.87
N SER A 21 -11.75 3.26 -11.97
CA SER A 21 -10.55 4.10 -12.15
C SER A 21 -10.65 4.90 -13.46
N PRO A 22 -11.60 5.86 -13.57
CA PRO A 22 -11.96 6.51 -14.84
C PRO A 22 -10.91 7.51 -15.35
N ASN A 23 -10.04 8.01 -14.47
CA ASN A 23 -9.09 9.07 -14.78
C ASN A 23 -7.69 8.47 -15.03
N ASN A 24 -7.30 8.27 -16.28
CA ASN A 24 -5.98 7.79 -16.69
C ASN A 24 -5.34 6.82 -15.68
N ASN A 25 -5.47 5.54 -15.93
CA ASN A 25 -4.91 4.50 -15.07
C ASN A 25 -3.42 4.78 -14.79
N HIS A 26 -3.11 5.10 -13.54
CA HIS A 26 -1.74 5.29 -13.07
C HIS A 26 -1.05 3.93 -12.94
N ILE A 27 -1.78 2.97 -12.34
CA ILE A 27 -1.31 1.59 -12.18
C ILE A 27 -2.31 0.67 -12.87
N THR A 28 -1.79 -0.24 -13.69
CA THR A 28 -2.57 -1.26 -14.38
C THR A 28 -1.90 -2.60 -14.21
N ILE A 29 -2.64 -3.59 -13.75
CA ILE A 29 -2.26 -5.00 -13.75
C ILE A 29 -3.22 -5.71 -14.68
N LYS A 30 -2.69 -6.52 -15.63
CA LYS A 30 -3.49 -7.26 -16.60
C LYS A 30 -3.17 -8.74 -16.54
N LYS A 31 -4.18 -9.54 -16.25
CA LYS A 31 -4.15 -11.01 -16.24
C LYS A 31 -2.93 -11.58 -15.52
N MET A 32 -2.55 -10.98 -14.40
CA MET A 32 -1.35 -11.33 -13.68
C MET A 32 -1.55 -12.61 -12.88
N SER A 33 -0.67 -13.60 -13.11
CA SER A 33 -0.44 -14.73 -12.21
C SER A 33 0.93 -14.56 -11.58
N ALA A 34 1.00 -14.62 -10.25
CA ALA A 34 2.22 -14.34 -9.50
C ALA A 34 2.28 -15.15 -8.19
N GLY A 35 3.51 -15.27 -7.65
CA GLY A 35 3.71 -15.98 -6.39
C GLY A 35 5.18 -16.12 -6.01
N TYR A 36 5.52 -17.11 -5.20
CA TYR A 36 6.85 -17.31 -4.63
C TYR A 36 7.46 -18.63 -5.07
N GLY A 37 8.69 -18.59 -5.57
CA GLY A 37 9.35 -19.77 -6.12
C GLY A 37 8.52 -20.33 -7.28
N LYS A 38 7.98 -21.55 -7.12
CA LYS A 38 7.08 -22.20 -8.09
C LYS A 38 5.61 -22.16 -7.69
N MET A 39 5.31 -21.61 -6.50
CA MET A 39 3.95 -21.58 -5.97
C MET A 39 3.23 -20.34 -6.51
N GLU A 40 2.18 -20.55 -7.29
CA GLU A 40 1.28 -19.51 -7.76
C GLU A 40 0.26 -19.18 -6.67
N ILE A 41 0.13 -17.91 -6.32
CA ILE A 41 -0.79 -17.38 -5.29
C ILE A 41 -1.88 -16.53 -5.94
N LEU A 42 -1.51 -15.72 -6.92
CA LEU A 42 -2.44 -14.86 -7.66
C LEU A 42 -2.73 -15.47 -9.02
N HIS A 43 -3.99 -15.50 -9.39
CA HIS A 43 -4.48 -16.19 -10.58
C HIS A 43 -5.24 -15.25 -11.50
N ASN A 44 -4.67 -14.91 -12.66
CA ASN A 44 -5.32 -14.09 -13.70
C ASN A 44 -5.93 -12.79 -13.16
N LEU A 45 -5.20 -12.07 -12.30
CA LEU A 45 -5.65 -10.87 -11.62
C LEU A 45 -5.60 -9.65 -12.53
N ASP A 46 -6.70 -8.90 -12.58
CA ASP A 46 -6.77 -7.55 -13.13
C ASP A 46 -6.92 -6.53 -12.01
N LEU A 47 -6.20 -5.37 -12.10
CA LEU A 47 -6.30 -4.28 -11.15
C LEU A 47 -6.01 -2.95 -11.84
N PHE A 48 -6.83 -1.93 -11.53
CA PHE A 48 -6.71 -0.60 -12.11
C PHE A 48 -6.81 0.45 -11.00
N VAL A 49 -5.86 1.39 -10.96
CA VAL A 49 -5.85 2.50 -10.01
C VAL A 49 -5.50 3.79 -10.74
N SER A 50 -6.32 4.81 -10.59
CA SER A 50 -6.07 6.15 -11.14
C SER A 50 -5.02 6.91 -10.34
N LYS A 51 -4.46 7.96 -10.93
CA LYS A 51 -3.54 8.86 -10.22
C LYS A 51 -4.26 9.53 -9.04
N ALA A 52 -3.56 9.61 -7.90
CA ALA A 52 -4.05 10.16 -6.64
C ALA A 52 -5.30 9.45 -6.08
N GLN A 53 -5.58 8.23 -6.52
CA GLN A 53 -6.63 7.37 -5.99
C GLN A 53 -6.07 6.46 -4.90
N SER A 54 -6.89 6.15 -3.90
CA SER A 54 -6.60 5.15 -2.88
C SER A 54 -7.37 3.86 -3.15
N LEU A 55 -6.65 2.72 -3.14
CA LEU A 55 -7.20 1.38 -3.21
C LEU A 55 -6.93 0.63 -1.91
N CYS A 56 -7.95 0.02 -1.32
CA CYS A 56 -7.81 -0.94 -0.24
C CYS A 56 -8.07 -2.37 -0.70
N LEU A 57 -7.15 -3.27 -0.40
CA LEU A 57 -7.25 -4.71 -0.61
C LEU A 57 -7.70 -5.36 0.71
N ILE A 58 -8.87 -5.97 0.72
CA ILE A 58 -9.41 -6.71 1.85
C ILE A 58 -9.67 -8.17 1.47
N GLY A 59 -9.88 -9.03 2.46
CA GLY A 59 -10.13 -10.46 2.27
C GLY A 59 -9.51 -11.30 3.37
N PRO A 60 -9.77 -12.63 3.39
CA PRO A 60 -9.25 -13.51 4.43
C PRO A 60 -7.71 -13.61 4.40
N ASN A 61 -7.14 -14.11 5.49
CA ASN A 61 -5.71 -14.41 5.54
C ASN A 61 -5.38 -15.47 4.48
N GLY A 62 -4.26 -15.29 3.78
CA GLY A 62 -3.85 -16.16 2.68
C GLY A 62 -4.55 -15.89 1.34
N ALA A 63 -5.44 -14.88 1.23
CA ALA A 63 -6.12 -14.55 -0.02
C ALA A 63 -5.21 -13.96 -1.11
N GLY A 64 -3.96 -13.63 -0.80
CA GLY A 64 -3.01 -13.05 -1.75
C GLY A 64 -2.89 -11.52 -1.70
N LYS A 65 -3.47 -10.85 -0.68
CA LYS A 65 -3.44 -9.38 -0.57
C LYS A 65 -2.03 -8.79 -0.61
N SER A 66 -1.16 -9.17 0.33
CA SER A 66 0.24 -8.70 0.36
C SER A 66 1.03 -9.19 -0.85
N THR A 67 0.64 -10.33 -1.44
CA THR A 67 1.26 -10.83 -2.67
C THR A 67 1.06 -9.85 -3.84
N ILE A 68 -0.08 -9.12 -3.91
CA ILE A 68 -0.28 -8.07 -4.91
C ILE A 68 0.73 -6.93 -4.70
N LEU A 69 0.88 -6.44 -3.46
CA LEU A 69 1.86 -5.39 -3.16
C LEU A 69 3.29 -5.85 -3.48
N HIS A 70 3.62 -7.09 -3.09
CA HIS A 70 4.91 -7.72 -3.38
C HIS A 70 5.15 -7.84 -4.90
N SER A 71 4.13 -8.17 -5.67
CA SER A 71 4.23 -8.27 -7.14
C SER A 71 4.49 -6.90 -7.78
N ILE A 72 3.74 -5.87 -7.36
CA ILE A 72 3.96 -4.50 -7.83
C ILE A 72 5.37 -4.04 -7.51
N TYR A 73 5.88 -4.34 -6.30
CA TYR A 73 7.20 -3.92 -5.86
C TYR A 73 8.35 -4.75 -6.44
N GLY A 74 8.08 -6.03 -6.81
CA GLY A 74 9.07 -6.92 -7.44
C GLY A 74 9.67 -7.96 -6.49
N PHE A 75 8.92 -8.39 -5.46
CA PHE A 75 9.32 -9.43 -4.52
C PHE A 75 8.79 -10.83 -4.87
N THR A 76 8.00 -10.95 -5.94
CA THR A 76 7.42 -12.21 -6.41
C THR A 76 7.89 -12.57 -7.81
N ASN A 77 7.69 -13.81 -8.19
CA ASN A 77 7.79 -14.24 -9.58
C ASN A 77 6.46 -13.94 -10.29
N ILE A 78 6.53 -13.28 -11.43
CA ILE A 78 5.39 -13.08 -12.33
C ILE A 78 5.41 -14.21 -13.36
N PHE A 79 4.41 -15.08 -13.32
CA PHE A 79 4.30 -16.23 -14.22
C PHE A 79 3.61 -15.85 -15.54
N SER A 80 2.62 -14.95 -15.48
CA SER A 80 1.92 -14.40 -16.65
C SER A 80 1.39 -12.99 -16.38
N GLY A 81 0.96 -12.31 -17.43
CA GLY A 81 0.45 -10.94 -17.34
C GLY A 81 1.54 -9.89 -17.20
N ASN A 82 1.14 -8.65 -16.95
CA ASN A 82 2.06 -7.52 -16.81
C ASN A 82 1.56 -6.47 -15.83
N ILE A 83 2.50 -5.64 -15.36
CA ILE A 83 2.28 -4.50 -14.47
C ILE A 83 2.77 -3.25 -15.18
N GLU A 84 1.90 -2.27 -15.34
CA GLU A 84 2.20 -1.01 -15.99
C GLU A 84 2.01 0.18 -15.04
N ILE A 85 2.87 1.20 -15.15
CA ILE A 85 2.68 2.51 -14.56
C ILE A 85 2.70 3.57 -15.65
N ASN A 86 1.65 4.37 -15.75
CA ASN A 86 1.45 5.36 -16.82
C ASN A 86 1.64 4.75 -18.22
N GLY A 87 1.19 3.51 -18.42
CA GLY A 87 1.32 2.76 -19.67
C GLY A 87 2.72 2.20 -19.97
N LYS A 88 3.69 2.38 -19.07
CA LYS A 88 5.02 1.81 -19.17
C LYS A 88 5.09 0.50 -18.39
N ASP A 89 5.53 -0.57 -19.03
CA ASP A 89 5.74 -1.87 -18.40
C ASP A 89 6.89 -1.80 -17.38
N ILE A 90 6.60 -2.21 -16.14
CA ILE A 90 7.54 -2.27 -15.03
C ILE A 90 7.70 -3.69 -14.48
N THR A 91 7.13 -4.68 -15.14
CA THR A 91 7.02 -6.06 -14.63
C THR A 91 8.37 -6.64 -14.22
N LYS A 92 9.41 -6.39 -15.03
CA LYS A 92 10.76 -6.96 -14.83
C LYS A 92 11.72 -6.04 -14.06
N LEU A 93 11.31 -4.85 -13.69
CA LEU A 93 12.17 -3.93 -12.94
C LEU A 93 12.41 -4.45 -11.52
N THR A 94 13.64 -4.27 -11.05
CA THR A 94 14.03 -4.57 -9.67
C THR A 94 13.36 -3.62 -8.68
N PRO A 95 13.23 -3.97 -7.38
CA PRO A 95 12.72 -3.06 -6.35
C PRO A 95 13.44 -1.71 -6.31
N ALA A 96 14.77 -1.70 -6.47
CA ALA A 96 15.56 -0.48 -6.48
C ALA A 96 15.22 0.42 -7.69
N GLU A 97 15.05 -0.15 -8.88
CA GLU A 97 14.62 0.60 -10.08
C GLU A 97 13.19 1.12 -9.92
N LYS A 98 12.28 0.33 -9.35
CA LYS A 98 10.90 0.74 -9.07
C LYS A 98 10.86 1.90 -8.09
N LEU A 99 11.68 1.89 -7.05
CA LEU A 99 11.80 3.00 -6.10
C LEU A 99 12.44 4.23 -6.75
N LYS A 100 13.62 4.07 -7.38
CA LYS A 100 14.44 5.20 -7.88
C LYS A 100 13.87 5.81 -9.16
N SER A 101 13.46 4.99 -10.13
CA SER A 101 13.12 5.46 -11.48
C SER A 101 11.62 5.58 -11.73
N VAL A 102 10.80 4.77 -11.02
CA VAL A 102 9.34 4.77 -11.18
C VAL A 102 8.65 5.54 -10.07
N GLY A 103 9.27 5.64 -8.89
CA GLY A 103 8.71 6.33 -7.73
C GLY A 103 7.65 5.52 -6.99
N ILE A 104 7.89 4.22 -6.81
CA ILE A 104 7.09 3.34 -5.96
C ILE A 104 7.83 3.11 -4.66
N ALA A 105 7.25 3.45 -3.51
CA ALA A 105 7.78 3.09 -2.20
C ALA A 105 6.88 2.07 -1.52
N TYR A 106 7.49 1.18 -0.72
CA TYR A 106 6.80 0.16 0.04
C TYR A 106 6.98 0.41 1.55
N ILE A 107 5.86 0.53 2.25
CA ILE A 107 5.78 0.67 3.70
C ILE A 107 5.38 -0.69 4.25
N LEU A 108 6.35 -1.38 4.86
CA LEU A 108 6.21 -2.73 5.39
C LEU A 108 5.28 -2.76 6.62
N GLN A 109 4.75 -3.93 6.92
CA GLN A 109 3.87 -4.19 8.05
C GLN A 109 4.56 -3.86 9.39
N ASP A 110 5.78 -4.39 9.62
CA ASP A 110 6.48 -4.32 10.89
C ASP A 110 7.99 -4.07 10.73
N ASN A 111 8.60 -3.56 11.84
CA ASN A 111 10.04 -3.55 12.10
C ASN A 111 10.91 -2.98 10.97
N SER A 112 10.39 -1.99 10.26
CA SER A 112 11.13 -1.40 9.15
C SER A 112 12.12 -0.31 9.57
N VAL A 113 12.11 0.14 10.83
CA VAL A 113 13.10 1.09 11.34
C VAL A 113 14.36 0.41 11.83
N PHE A 114 15.48 1.12 11.80
CA PHE A 114 16.75 0.71 12.41
C PHE A 114 16.74 1.20 13.88
N PRO A 115 16.55 0.29 14.88
CA PRO A 115 16.22 0.69 16.25
C PRO A 115 17.36 1.44 16.96
N ASP A 116 18.60 1.15 16.64
CA ASP A 116 19.77 1.77 17.27
C ASP A 116 20.25 3.04 16.55
N MET A 117 19.75 3.31 15.35
CA MET A 117 19.98 4.56 14.64
C MET A 117 19.02 5.64 15.14
N THR A 118 19.44 6.89 15.08
CA THR A 118 18.62 8.05 15.38
C THR A 118 17.44 8.18 14.40
N VAL A 119 16.45 9.00 14.74
CA VAL A 119 15.35 9.35 13.85
C VAL A 119 15.86 9.95 12.55
N GLU A 120 16.85 10.86 12.63
CA GLU A 120 17.46 11.45 11.45
C GLU A 120 18.17 10.42 10.57
N GLU A 121 19.02 9.59 11.16
CA GLU A 121 19.72 8.53 10.42
C GLU A 121 18.74 7.56 9.74
N ASN A 122 17.62 7.21 10.41
CA ASN A 122 16.56 6.43 9.80
C ASN A 122 15.95 7.11 8.57
N LEU A 123 15.69 8.44 8.63
CA LEU A 123 15.21 9.18 7.47
C LEU A 123 16.23 9.16 6.33
N LEU A 124 17.50 9.42 6.63
CA LEU A 124 18.58 9.44 5.63
C LEU A 124 18.73 8.07 4.94
N MET A 125 18.56 6.97 5.68
CA MET A 125 18.52 5.62 5.09
C MET A 125 17.41 5.45 4.06
N GLY A 126 16.30 6.18 4.18
CA GLY A 126 15.24 6.22 3.16
C GLY A 126 15.70 6.74 1.81
N GLY A 127 16.73 7.57 1.79
CA GLY A 127 17.33 8.14 0.57
C GLY A 127 18.65 7.48 0.15
N PHE A 128 19.03 6.34 0.74
CA PHE A 128 20.33 5.70 0.51
C PHE A 128 20.68 5.44 -0.96
N ILE A 129 19.68 5.19 -1.81
CA ILE A 129 19.89 4.95 -3.25
C ILE A 129 19.85 6.22 -4.11
N LYS A 130 19.74 7.42 -3.53
CA LYS A 130 19.87 8.69 -4.26
C LYS A 130 21.31 8.89 -4.73
N ASP A 131 21.47 9.62 -5.83
CA ASP A 131 22.78 9.90 -6.40
C ASP A 131 23.56 10.94 -5.56
N LYS A 132 22.84 11.82 -4.86
CA LYS A 132 23.41 12.89 -4.03
C LYS A 132 22.87 12.79 -2.61
N THR A 133 23.76 12.68 -1.65
CA THR A 133 23.43 12.59 -0.22
C THR A 133 22.73 13.84 0.28
N GLU A 134 23.11 15.03 -0.25
CA GLU A 134 22.53 16.33 0.10
C GLU A 134 21.01 16.36 -0.13
N GLU A 135 20.54 15.73 -1.20
CA GLU A 135 19.10 15.63 -1.48
C GLU A 135 18.34 14.85 -0.41
N SER A 136 18.98 13.87 0.25
CA SER A 136 18.38 13.13 1.35
C SER A 136 18.25 13.99 2.60
N TYR A 137 19.25 14.84 2.89
CA TYR A 137 19.19 15.81 3.98
C TYR A 137 18.09 16.85 3.75
N GLU A 138 17.98 17.40 2.55
CA GLU A 138 16.92 18.36 2.21
C GLU A 138 15.51 17.77 2.40
N GLU A 139 15.31 16.52 1.99
CA GLU A 139 14.01 15.87 2.17
C GLU A 139 13.74 15.50 3.63
N ALA A 140 14.75 15.05 4.37
CA ALA A 140 14.63 14.82 5.80
C ALA A 140 14.25 16.11 6.55
N GLU A 141 14.82 17.25 6.17
CA GLU A 141 14.49 18.53 6.77
C GLU A 141 13.03 18.95 6.50
N LYS A 142 12.51 18.74 5.28
CA LYS A 142 11.10 18.96 4.96
C LYS A 142 10.17 18.07 5.80
N ILE A 143 10.58 16.82 6.03
CA ILE A 143 9.85 15.88 6.90
C ILE A 143 9.83 16.41 8.34
N PHE A 144 10.95 16.91 8.88
CA PHE A 144 11.02 17.52 10.21
C PHE A 144 10.17 18.79 10.31
N GLN A 145 10.11 19.60 9.25
CA GLN A 145 9.22 20.77 9.20
C GLN A 145 7.74 20.35 9.24
N LYS A 146 7.38 19.27 8.54
CA LYS A 146 6.01 18.77 8.48
C LYS A 146 5.60 18.04 9.76
N TYR A 147 6.49 17.26 10.36
CA TYR A 147 6.19 16.40 11.51
C TYR A 147 7.00 16.80 12.75
N GLU A 148 6.45 17.73 13.54
CA GLU A 148 7.08 18.21 14.76
C GLU A 148 7.45 17.10 15.76
N ARG A 149 6.62 16.04 15.84
CA ARG A 149 6.90 14.88 16.72
C ARG A 149 8.23 14.21 16.38
N LEU A 150 8.57 14.05 15.11
CA LEU A 150 9.85 13.51 14.67
C LEU A 150 10.99 14.51 14.89
N ARG A 151 10.76 15.80 14.62
CA ARG A 151 11.75 16.87 14.85
C ARG A 151 12.21 16.90 16.29
N ASN A 152 11.28 16.80 17.26
CA ASN A 152 11.57 16.82 18.69
C ASN A 152 12.34 15.56 19.16
N ARG A 153 12.37 14.51 18.35
CA ARG A 153 13.07 13.25 18.58
C ARG A 153 14.28 13.03 17.68
N ARG A 154 14.66 14.05 16.86
CA ARG A 154 15.63 13.95 15.76
C ARG A 154 16.88 13.15 16.11
N ASN A 155 17.51 13.47 17.25
CA ASN A 155 18.76 12.88 17.71
C ASN A 155 18.56 11.65 18.64
N GLN A 156 17.33 11.19 18.83
CA GLN A 156 17.07 10.04 19.68
C GLN A 156 17.06 8.74 18.86
N PRO A 157 17.55 7.62 19.40
CA PRO A 157 17.49 6.34 18.74
C PRO A 157 16.03 5.88 18.56
N ALA A 158 15.71 5.27 17.41
CA ALA A 158 14.34 4.90 17.06
C ALA A 158 13.69 3.89 18.04
N LYS A 159 14.50 3.12 18.78
CA LYS A 159 14.00 2.17 19.79
C LYS A 159 13.22 2.81 20.95
N VAL A 160 13.44 4.09 21.24
CA VAL A 160 12.73 4.79 22.34
C VAL A 160 11.42 5.42 21.88
N LEU A 161 11.09 5.38 20.60
CA LEU A 161 9.86 5.92 20.06
C LEU A 161 8.64 5.09 20.49
N SER A 162 7.51 5.76 20.73
CA SER A 162 6.20 5.09 20.85
C SER A 162 5.83 4.38 19.54
N GLY A 163 4.89 3.43 19.58
CA GLY A 163 4.41 2.74 18.39
C GLY A 163 3.95 3.68 17.29
N GLY A 164 3.19 4.74 17.66
CA GLY A 164 2.74 5.75 16.70
C GLY A 164 3.86 6.62 16.13
N GLU A 165 4.83 7.04 16.95
CA GLU A 165 6.02 7.78 16.46
C GLU A 165 6.87 6.90 15.54
N ARG A 166 7.01 5.62 15.86
CA ARG A 166 7.72 4.65 15.03
C ARG A 166 7.02 4.49 13.67
N ARG A 167 5.69 4.33 13.66
CA ARG A 167 4.92 4.21 12.41
C ARG A 167 5.02 5.47 11.57
N LEU A 168 4.98 6.66 12.20
CA LEU A 168 5.22 7.93 11.53
C LEU A 168 6.62 7.98 10.89
N LEU A 169 7.66 7.50 11.59
CA LEU A 169 9.02 7.43 11.07
C LEU A 169 9.12 6.47 9.86
N GLU A 170 8.48 5.32 9.91
CA GLU A 170 8.42 4.35 8.80
C GLU A 170 7.80 4.96 7.54
N ILE A 171 6.64 5.61 7.68
CA ILE A 171 5.99 6.33 6.58
C ILE A 171 6.91 7.45 6.07
N SER A 172 7.46 8.25 6.95
CA SER A 172 8.31 9.40 6.61
C SER A 172 9.58 8.98 5.88
N ARG A 173 10.19 7.86 6.29
CA ARG A 173 11.37 7.30 5.61
C ARG A 173 11.06 6.96 4.15
N ALA A 174 9.90 6.37 3.88
CA ALA A 174 9.47 6.06 2.52
C ALA A 174 9.30 7.32 1.65
N LEU A 175 8.96 8.46 2.27
CA LEU A 175 8.74 9.73 1.56
C LEU A 175 10.03 10.42 1.10
N VAL A 176 11.20 10.09 1.68
CA VAL A 176 12.50 10.71 1.31
C VAL A 176 12.82 10.55 -0.18
N MET A 177 12.38 9.45 -0.79
CA MET A 177 12.53 9.22 -2.24
C MET A 177 11.49 9.95 -3.10
N LYS A 178 10.58 10.75 -2.51
CA LYS A 178 9.48 11.46 -3.20
C LYS A 178 8.61 10.55 -4.08
N PRO A 179 8.15 9.41 -3.59
CA PRO A 179 7.39 8.47 -4.41
C PRO A 179 6.07 9.09 -4.88
N SER A 180 5.62 8.69 -6.07
CA SER A 180 4.26 8.99 -6.56
C SER A 180 3.25 7.92 -6.14
N VAL A 181 3.75 6.72 -5.84
CA VAL A 181 2.96 5.55 -5.39
C VAL A 181 3.46 5.05 -4.05
N LEU A 182 2.54 4.84 -3.14
CA LEU A 182 2.78 4.20 -1.85
C LEU A 182 2.06 2.85 -1.81
N LEU A 183 2.81 1.80 -1.58
CA LEU A 183 2.31 0.47 -1.22
C LEU A 183 2.39 0.36 0.30
N VAL A 184 1.25 0.11 0.95
CA VAL A 184 1.14 0.14 2.42
C VAL A 184 0.58 -1.18 2.92
N ASP A 185 1.36 -1.92 3.68
CA ASP A 185 0.95 -3.22 4.19
C ASP A 185 0.58 -3.12 5.67
N GLU A 186 -0.70 -3.35 5.96
CA GLU A 186 -1.34 -3.39 7.28
C GLU A 186 -0.89 -2.24 8.23
N PRO A 187 -1.12 -0.97 7.85
CA PRO A 187 -0.58 0.17 8.59
C PRO A 187 -1.09 0.31 10.03
N SER A 188 -2.23 -0.31 10.36
CA SER A 188 -2.87 -0.20 11.69
C SER A 188 -2.47 -1.31 12.66
N ILE A 189 -1.79 -2.36 12.19
CA ILE A 189 -1.52 -3.53 13.03
C ILE A 189 -0.68 -3.18 14.27
N GLY A 190 -1.06 -3.72 15.42
CA GLY A 190 -0.31 -3.54 16.68
C GLY A 190 -0.34 -2.13 17.26
N LEU A 191 -1.09 -1.19 16.68
CA LEU A 191 -1.22 0.17 17.17
C LEU A 191 -2.41 0.33 18.14
N GLU A 192 -2.22 1.22 19.13
CA GLU A 192 -3.34 1.70 19.94
C GLU A 192 -4.33 2.52 19.08
N PRO A 193 -5.64 2.52 19.41
CA PRO A 193 -6.67 3.19 18.58
C PRO A 193 -6.35 4.63 18.17
N ARG A 194 -5.82 5.44 19.10
CA ARG A 194 -5.42 6.84 18.85
C ARG A 194 -4.33 7.00 17.77
N TYR A 195 -3.46 5.99 17.64
CA TYR A 195 -2.40 6.02 16.63
C TYR A 195 -2.88 5.49 15.29
N ILE A 196 -3.88 4.61 15.29
CA ILE A 196 -4.55 4.15 14.06
C ILE A 196 -5.14 5.36 13.32
N ASP A 197 -5.94 6.19 14.01
CA ASP A 197 -6.55 7.37 13.40
C ASP A 197 -5.48 8.33 12.87
N MET A 198 -4.41 8.59 13.64
CA MET A 198 -3.28 9.41 13.21
C MET A 198 -2.64 8.88 11.90
N VAL A 199 -2.43 7.58 11.79
CA VAL A 199 -1.82 6.97 10.59
C VAL A 199 -2.72 7.14 9.38
N PHE A 200 -4.02 6.88 9.52
CA PHE A 200 -4.98 7.09 8.43
C PHE A 200 -5.11 8.56 8.02
N ASP A 201 -5.02 9.50 8.97
CA ASP A 201 -5.01 10.94 8.67
C ASP A 201 -3.76 11.35 7.88
N ILE A 202 -2.58 10.82 8.23
CA ILE A 202 -1.35 11.02 7.48
C ILE A 202 -1.50 10.48 6.05
N LEU A 203 -2.00 9.27 5.88
CA LEU A 203 -2.20 8.66 4.55
C LEU A 203 -3.21 9.45 3.74
N ARG A 204 -4.28 9.97 4.37
CA ARG A 204 -5.29 10.82 3.72
C ARG A 204 -4.68 12.15 3.26
N ASP A 205 -3.84 12.78 4.09
CA ASP A 205 -3.11 13.99 3.70
C ASP A 205 -2.19 13.74 2.49
N LEU A 206 -1.42 12.65 2.52
CA LEU A 206 -0.55 12.25 1.41
C LEU A 206 -1.34 12.01 0.11
N GLN A 207 -2.51 11.39 0.19
CA GLN A 207 -3.35 11.15 -0.97
C GLN A 207 -4.02 12.43 -1.47
N LYS A 208 -4.71 13.18 -0.60
CA LYS A 208 -5.56 14.32 -1.00
C LYS A 208 -4.74 15.56 -1.32
N ASN A 209 -3.74 15.90 -0.51
CA ASN A 209 -2.96 17.14 -0.63
C ASN A 209 -1.70 16.94 -1.47
N GLU A 210 -0.95 15.86 -1.26
CA GLU A 210 0.26 15.56 -2.02
C GLU A 210 0.02 14.72 -3.28
N LYS A 211 -1.25 14.35 -3.57
CA LYS A 211 -1.65 13.62 -4.77
C LYS A 211 -0.92 12.27 -4.96
N LYS A 212 -0.57 11.62 -3.85
CA LYS A 212 0.01 10.27 -3.91
C LYS A 212 -1.07 9.24 -4.28
N THR A 213 -0.73 8.28 -5.11
CA THR A 213 -1.54 7.08 -5.33
C THR A 213 -1.21 6.08 -4.22
N ILE A 214 -2.22 5.53 -3.55
CA ILE A 214 -2.01 4.61 -2.43
C ILE A 214 -2.70 3.28 -2.73
N ILE A 215 -1.94 2.18 -2.63
CA ILE A 215 -2.50 0.83 -2.60
C ILE A 215 -2.19 0.25 -1.23
N MET A 216 -3.23 -0.11 -0.51
CA MET A 216 -3.13 -0.57 0.87
C MET A 216 -3.73 -1.96 1.04
N VAL A 217 -3.07 -2.79 1.82
CA VAL A 217 -3.67 -3.97 2.46
C VAL A 217 -4.03 -3.58 3.88
N GLU A 218 -5.22 -3.92 4.34
CA GLU A 218 -5.64 -3.65 5.71
C GLU A 218 -6.45 -4.82 6.27
N GLN A 219 -6.11 -5.24 7.49
CA GLN A 219 -6.81 -6.31 8.19
C GLN A 219 -8.12 -5.79 8.78
N ASN A 220 -8.14 -4.55 9.29
CA ASN A 220 -9.35 -3.87 9.68
C ASN A 220 -10.09 -3.35 8.42
N ALA A 221 -10.87 -4.24 7.81
CA ALA A 221 -11.54 -3.98 6.54
C ALA A 221 -12.43 -2.71 6.60
N LYS A 222 -13.09 -2.44 7.74
CA LYS A 222 -13.91 -1.24 7.93
C LYS A 222 -13.06 0.02 7.80
N LYS A 223 -11.97 0.14 8.57
CA LYS A 223 -11.07 1.30 8.51
C LYS A 223 -10.42 1.45 7.13
N GLY A 224 -10.03 0.34 6.51
CA GLY A 224 -9.44 0.35 5.17
C GLY A 224 -10.41 0.88 4.11
N LEU A 225 -11.68 0.44 4.13
CA LEU A 225 -12.71 0.88 3.19
C LEU A 225 -13.19 2.32 3.47
N GLU A 226 -13.23 2.76 4.75
CA GLU A 226 -13.51 4.16 5.12
C GLU A 226 -12.45 5.13 4.59
N PHE A 227 -11.22 4.66 4.44
CA PHE A 227 -10.12 5.44 3.87
C PHE A 227 -10.15 5.46 2.34
N ALA A 228 -10.46 4.33 1.70
CA ALA A 228 -10.19 4.09 0.29
C ALA A 228 -11.28 4.64 -0.65
N ASP A 229 -10.88 5.24 -1.77
CA ASP A 229 -11.79 5.61 -2.86
C ASP A 229 -12.42 4.34 -3.48
N ILE A 230 -11.62 3.26 -3.61
CA ILE A 230 -12.05 1.96 -4.14
C ILE A 230 -11.53 0.81 -3.27
N GLY A 231 -12.29 -0.27 -3.22
CA GLY A 231 -11.92 -1.49 -2.53
C GLY A 231 -11.97 -2.70 -3.46
N TYR A 232 -11.06 -3.65 -3.26
CA TYR A 232 -11.09 -4.97 -3.89
C TYR A 232 -11.09 -6.03 -2.79
N VAL A 233 -12.05 -6.93 -2.86
CA VAL A 233 -12.13 -8.09 -1.98
C VAL A 233 -11.49 -9.28 -2.69
N LEU A 234 -10.42 -9.79 -2.10
CA LEU A 234 -9.69 -10.95 -2.62
C LEU A 234 -10.15 -12.23 -1.91
N VAL A 235 -10.29 -13.29 -2.70
CA VAL A 235 -10.50 -14.65 -2.22
C VAL A 235 -9.67 -15.60 -3.09
N SER A 236 -8.85 -16.44 -2.47
CA SER A 236 -8.05 -17.47 -3.17
C SER A 236 -7.28 -16.92 -4.40
N GLY A 237 -6.60 -15.79 -4.25
CA GLY A 237 -5.75 -15.20 -5.29
C GLY A 237 -6.48 -14.48 -6.43
N GLN A 238 -7.79 -14.27 -6.31
CA GLN A 238 -8.62 -13.61 -7.32
C GLN A 238 -9.47 -12.50 -6.69
N THR A 239 -9.87 -11.51 -7.51
CA THR A 239 -10.85 -10.50 -7.10
C THR A 239 -12.24 -11.09 -7.10
N ALA A 240 -12.88 -11.22 -5.93
CA ALA A 240 -14.25 -11.72 -5.79
C ALA A 240 -15.28 -10.61 -6.02
N ILE A 241 -15.05 -9.42 -5.47
CA ILE A 241 -15.88 -8.24 -5.65
C ILE A 241 -15.00 -6.98 -5.60
N ALA A 242 -15.40 -5.94 -6.32
CA ALA A 242 -14.76 -4.62 -6.24
C ALA A 242 -15.82 -3.53 -6.37
N GLY A 243 -15.53 -2.36 -5.79
CA GLY A 243 -16.47 -1.23 -5.80
C GLY A 243 -15.84 0.02 -5.18
N LYS A 244 -16.62 1.09 -5.08
CA LYS A 244 -16.23 2.23 -4.26
C LYS A 244 -16.18 1.82 -2.79
N GLY A 245 -15.29 2.42 -2.00
CA GLY A 245 -15.17 2.09 -0.57
C GLY A 245 -16.52 2.17 0.17
N ASP A 246 -17.26 3.26 -0.03
CA ASP A 246 -18.58 3.46 0.57
C ASP A 246 -19.63 2.42 0.14
N ASP A 247 -19.59 1.97 -1.12
CA ASP A 247 -20.54 0.99 -1.64
C ASP A 247 -20.25 -0.38 -1.01
N LEU A 248 -18.97 -0.74 -0.86
CA LEU A 248 -18.56 -1.99 -0.21
C LEU A 248 -18.87 -2.00 1.29
N LEU A 249 -18.73 -0.85 1.97
CA LEU A 249 -19.13 -0.71 3.38
C LEU A 249 -20.62 -0.96 3.61
N ARG A 250 -21.47 -0.63 2.64
CA ARG A 250 -22.93 -0.82 2.70
C ARG A 250 -23.37 -2.19 2.17
N ASN A 251 -22.47 -2.96 1.57
CA ASN A 251 -22.79 -4.27 1.01
C ASN A 251 -23.00 -5.29 2.14
N PRO A 252 -24.20 -5.93 2.24
CA PRO A 252 -24.52 -6.84 3.34
C PRO A 252 -23.61 -8.07 3.40
N ASP A 253 -23.18 -8.59 2.23
CA ASP A 253 -22.33 -9.78 2.16
C ASP A 253 -20.90 -9.44 2.56
N VAL A 254 -20.39 -8.28 2.16
CA VAL A 254 -19.09 -7.76 2.64
C VAL A 254 -19.16 -7.48 4.15
N GLY A 255 -20.26 -6.91 4.63
CA GLY A 255 -20.54 -6.68 6.06
C GLY A 255 -20.40 -7.97 6.86
N ARG A 256 -21.15 -8.98 6.46
CA ARG A 256 -21.18 -10.30 7.14
C ARG A 256 -19.84 -11.02 7.11
N LEU A 257 -19.11 -10.96 5.98
CA LEU A 257 -17.88 -11.75 5.81
C LEU A 257 -16.62 -11.06 6.35
N PHE A 258 -16.56 -9.71 6.37
CA PHE A 258 -15.31 -8.99 6.59
C PHE A 258 -15.40 -7.82 7.57
N LEU A 259 -16.60 -7.31 7.89
CA LEU A 259 -16.74 -6.11 8.74
C LEU A 259 -17.18 -6.44 10.18
N GLY A 260 -17.36 -7.71 10.54
CA GLY A 260 -17.75 -8.14 11.88
C GLY A 260 -19.23 -7.90 12.17
N GLY A 261 -20.06 -8.08 11.17
CA GLY A 261 -21.53 -7.94 11.25
C GLY A 261 -22.22 -9.00 12.07
#